data_82bc2e13e842afb1b1b455e4d9ace290
#
_entry.id   82bc2e13e842afb1b1b455e4d9ace290
#
_cell.length_a   1.000
_cell.length_b   1.000
_cell.length_c   1.000
_cell.angle_alpha   90.00
_cell.angle_beta   90.00
_cell.angle_gamma   90.00
#
_symmetry.space_group_name_H-M   'P 1'
#
loop_
_entity.id
_entity.type
_entity.pdbx_description
1 polymer ?
#
loop_
_entity_poly.entity_id
_entity_poly.type
_entity_poly.pdbx_seq_one_letter_code
_entity_poly.pdbx_strand_id
1 'polypeptide(L)'
;MVGRTPEFLGKKIEAREMKIATIVALLHPFVILVGTSLAAYLYVHAPSFVENEGGWLNNPGFHGLSEMLYEFTSCAANNGSGFEGLGDNTWFWNYSCGIVLILSRYLPIVGQVAIAGLLANKKYVPESAG
;
A
#
# COMPACT_ATOMS: atom_id res chain seq x y z
N MET A 1 -3.52 4.79 26.14
CA MET A 1 -3.80 6.19 26.53
C MET A 1 -5.29 6.39 26.83
N VAL A 2 -5.77 5.64 27.78
CA VAL A 2 -7.18 5.68 28.16
C VAL A 2 -7.51 7.05 28.78
N GLY A 3 -8.49 7.75 28.22
CA GLY A 3 -8.92 9.05 28.69
C GLY A 3 -7.98 10.22 28.39
N ARG A 4 -6.93 9.99 27.60
CA ARG A 4 -5.96 11.05 27.22
C ARG A 4 -5.90 11.25 25.74
N THR A 5 -5.66 12.49 25.30
CA THR A 5 -5.38 12.80 23.91
C THR A 5 -3.95 12.37 23.58
N PRO A 6 -3.72 11.68 22.43
CA PRO A 6 -2.37 11.32 22.03
C PRO A 6 -1.47 12.54 21.87
N GLU A 7 -0.22 12.43 22.31
CA GLU A 7 0.79 13.47 22.20
C GLU A 7 2.07 12.91 21.58
N PHE A 8 2.80 13.76 20.88
CA PHE A 8 4.12 13.45 20.36
C PHE A 8 5.05 14.64 20.62
N LEU A 9 6.07 14.40 21.41
CA LEU A 9 7.08 15.43 21.80
C LEU A 9 6.43 16.72 22.35
N GLY A 10 5.42 16.56 23.20
CA GLY A 10 4.71 17.68 23.80
C GLY A 10 3.69 18.35 22.87
N LYS A 11 3.46 17.81 21.69
CA LYS A 11 2.49 18.32 20.72
C LYS A 11 1.28 17.41 20.69
N LYS A 12 0.10 18.00 20.81
CA LYS A 12 -1.16 17.25 20.80
C LYS A 12 -1.50 16.78 19.40
N ILE A 13 -1.87 15.52 19.27
CA ILE A 13 -2.32 14.96 18.00
C ILE A 13 -3.82 15.18 17.88
N GLU A 14 -4.22 15.93 16.86
CA GLU A 14 -5.61 16.30 16.60
C GLU A 14 -6.16 15.59 15.36
N ALA A 15 -7.40 15.94 14.99
CA ALA A 15 -8.09 15.31 13.86
C ALA A 15 -7.33 15.41 12.53
N ARG A 16 -6.61 16.51 12.30
CA ARG A 16 -5.85 16.68 11.04
C ARG A 16 -4.80 15.61 10.86
N GLU A 17 -3.99 15.41 11.90
CA GLU A 17 -2.92 14.41 11.89
C GLU A 17 -3.49 13.00 11.81
N MET A 18 -4.58 12.75 12.52
CA MET A 18 -5.23 11.44 12.49
C MET A 18 -5.85 11.12 11.13
N LYS A 19 -6.38 12.11 10.42
CA LYS A 19 -6.88 11.90 9.06
C LYS A 19 -5.76 11.48 8.12
N ILE A 20 -4.63 12.17 8.16
CA ILE A 20 -3.47 11.85 7.32
C ILE A 20 -2.91 10.46 7.69
N ALA A 21 -2.79 10.17 8.98
CA ALA A 21 -2.29 8.88 9.46
C ALA A 21 -3.20 7.73 9.02
N THR A 22 -4.51 7.92 9.09
CA THR A 22 -5.49 6.92 8.67
C THR A 22 -5.39 6.66 7.16
N ILE A 23 -5.30 7.71 6.36
CA ILE A 23 -5.14 7.57 4.90
C ILE A 23 -3.86 6.80 4.57
N VAL A 24 -2.75 7.14 5.23
CA VAL A 24 -1.46 6.46 5.03
C VAL A 24 -1.56 4.99 5.45
N ALA A 25 -2.20 4.71 6.59
CA ALA A 25 -2.35 3.35 7.09
C ALA A 25 -3.20 2.48 6.15
N LEU A 26 -4.22 3.05 5.53
CA LEU A 26 -5.13 2.33 4.63
C LEU A 26 -4.60 2.23 3.19
N LEU A 27 -3.55 2.96 2.86
CA LEU A 27 -3.01 2.98 1.50
C LEU A 27 -2.50 1.59 1.07
N HIS A 28 -1.72 0.92 1.89
CA HIS A 28 -1.16 -0.40 1.56
C HIS A 28 -2.26 -1.43 1.30
N PRO A 29 -3.22 -1.66 2.22
CA PRO A 29 -4.32 -2.58 1.93
C PRO A 29 -5.10 -2.19 0.68
N PHE A 30 -5.32 -0.91 0.46
CA PHE A 30 -6.06 -0.42 -0.69
C PHE A 30 -5.36 -0.79 -2.00
N VAL A 31 -4.07 -0.47 -2.15
CA VAL A 31 -3.34 -0.77 -3.39
C VAL A 31 -3.19 -2.27 -3.61
N ILE A 32 -2.96 -3.04 -2.54
CA ILE A 32 -2.85 -4.50 -2.62
C ILE A 32 -4.15 -5.12 -3.13
N LEU A 33 -5.27 -4.76 -2.52
CA LEU A 33 -6.56 -5.34 -2.86
C LEU A 33 -7.05 -4.89 -4.24
N VAL A 34 -6.88 -3.63 -4.58
CA VAL A 34 -7.26 -3.10 -5.89
C VAL A 34 -6.41 -3.76 -6.98
N GLY A 35 -5.10 -3.83 -6.79
CA GLY A 35 -4.20 -4.46 -7.77
C GLY A 35 -4.50 -5.93 -7.97
N THR A 36 -4.70 -6.67 -6.89
CA THR A 36 -5.05 -8.10 -6.95
C THR A 36 -6.40 -8.31 -7.62
N SER A 37 -7.39 -7.48 -7.30
CA SER A 37 -8.73 -7.57 -7.92
C SER A 37 -8.67 -7.29 -9.42
N LEU A 38 -7.90 -6.30 -9.83
CA LEU A 38 -7.72 -5.96 -11.23
C LEU A 38 -7.03 -7.09 -11.99
N ALA A 39 -5.99 -7.67 -11.43
CA ALA A 39 -5.29 -8.79 -12.02
C ALA A 39 -6.20 -10.00 -12.16
N ALA A 40 -6.96 -10.33 -11.13
CA ALA A 40 -7.92 -11.44 -11.18
C ALA A 40 -9.01 -11.20 -12.21
N TYR A 41 -9.52 -9.98 -12.28
CA TYR A 41 -10.53 -9.60 -13.26
C TYR A 41 -10.01 -9.78 -14.68
N LEU A 42 -8.83 -9.27 -14.97
CA LEU A 42 -8.22 -9.39 -16.31
C LEU A 42 -7.92 -10.85 -16.65
N TYR A 43 -7.47 -11.62 -15.69
CA TYR A 43 -7.19 -13.05 -15.92
C TYR A 43 -8.44 -13.83 -16.36
N VAL A 44 -9.58 -13.50 -15.77
CA VAL A 44 -10.85 -14.19 -16.07
C VAL A 44 -11.53 -13.61 -17.32
N HIS A 45 -11.56 -12.29 -17.45
CA HIS A 45 -12.37 -11.61 -18.47
C HIS A 45 -11.60 -11.19 -19.72
N ALA A 46 -10.28 -11.20 -19.67
CA ALA A 46 -9.43 -10.86 -20.81
C ALA A 46 -8.38 -11.96 -21.06
N PRO A 47 -8.78 -13.21 -21.31
CA PRO A 47 -7.82 -14.32 -21.45
C PRO A 47 -6.86 -14.13 -22.61
N SER A 48 -7.30 -13.53 -23.71
CA SER A 48 -6.42 -13.27 -24.87
C SER A 48 -5.29 -12.30 -24.51
N PHE A 49 -5.57 -11.29 -23.70
CA PHE A 49 -4.55 -10.36 -23.22
C PHE A 49 -3.51 -11.08 -22.36
N VAL A 50 -3.97 -11.92 -21.45
CA VAL A 50 -3.08 -12.69 -20.56
C VAL A 50 -2.22 -13.68 -21.37
N GLU A 51 -2.83 -14.37 -22.33
CA GLU A 51 -2.12 -15.31 -23.21
C GLU A 51 -1.06 -14.63 -24.07
N ASN A 52 -1.36 -13.42 -24.57
CA ASN A 52 -0.40 -12.65 -25.34
C ASN A 52 0.82 -12.23 -24.53
N GLU A 53 0.67 -12.12 -23.24
CA GLU A 53 1.77 -11.85 -22.31
C GLU A 53 2.45 -13.13 -21.78
N GLY A 54 2.08 -14.30 -22.29
CA GLY A 54 2.71 -15.56 -21.92
C GLY A 54 2.05 -16.31 -20.78
N GLY A 55 0.85 -15.88 -20.37
CA GLY A 55 0.17 -16.42 -19.18
C GLY A 55 0.90 -16.03 -17.91
N TRP A 56 0.22 -15.49 -16.94
CA TRP A 56 0.88 -14.94 -15.77
C TRP A 56 1.21 -15.98 -14.69
N LEU A 57 0.35 -17.00 -14.57
CA LEU A 57 0.37 -17.87 -13.40
C LEU A 57 1.09 -19.17 -13.68
N ASN A 58 1.95 -19.60 -12.76
CA ASN A 58 2.55 -20.91 -12.76
C ASN A 58 1.59 -21.97 -12.20
N ASN A 59 0.79 -21.58 -11.19
CA ASN A 59 -0.21 -22.44 -10.58
C ASN A 59 -1.60 -21.80 -10.73
N PRO A 60 -2.29 -22.03 -11.85
CA PRO A 60 -3.63 -21.47 -12.04
C PRO A 60 -4.63 -22.09 -11.05
N GLY A 61 -5.77 -21.43 -10.87
CA GLY A 61 -6.79 -21.81 -9.90
C GLY A 61 -6.63 -21.09 -8.57
N PHE A 62 -6.92 -21.77 -7.48
CA PHE A 62 -6.88 -21.14 -6.15
C PHE A 62 -5.49 -20.65 -5.75
N HIS A 63 -4.44 -21.36 -6.13
CA HIS A 63 -3.07 -20.97 -5.85
C HIS A 63 -2.64 -19.74 -6.67
N GLY A 64 -3.27 -19.51 -7.80
CA GLY A 64 -3.01 -18.34 -8.63
C GLY A 64 -3.36 -17.03 -7.94
N LEU A 65 -4.42 -17.03 -7.15
CA LEU A 65 -4.76 -15.85 -6.34
C LEU A 65 -3.64 -15.51 -5.36
N SER A 66 -3.05 -16.54 -4.74
CA SER A 66 -1.92 -16.32 -3.83
C SER A 66 -0.70 -15.74 -4.54
N GLU A 67 -0.41 -16.16 -5.76
CA GLU A 67 0.68 -15.60 -6.55
C GLU A 67 0.47 -14.11 -6.83
N MET A 68 -0.72 -13.73 -7.28
CA MET A 68 -1.06 -12.34 -7.58
C MET A 68 -1.07 -11.48 -6.32
N LEU A 69 -1.68 -11.97 -5.25
CA LEU A 69 -1.75 -11.26 -3.98
C LEU A 69 -0.36 -11.02 -3.38
N TYR A 70 0.49 -12.03 -3.43
CA TYR A 70 1.85 -11.90 -2.91
C TYR A 70 2.65 -10.87 -3.70
N GLU A 71 2.52 -10.85 -5.02
CA GLU A 71 3.24 -9.89 -5.85
C GLU A 71 2.87 -8.45 -5.48
N PHE A 72 1.57 -8.15 -5.38
CA PHE A 72 1.14 -6.80 -4.98
C PHE A 72 1.49 -6.48 -3.53
N THR A 73 1.43 -7.44 -2.64
CA THR A 73 1.83 -7.27 -1.24
C THR A 73 3.31 -6.93 -1.13
N SER A 74 4.15 -7.65 -1.85
CA SER A 74 5.59 -7.42 -1.88
C SER A 74 5.93 -6.06 -2.49
N CYS A 75 5.26 -5.69 -3.56
CA CYS A 75 5.43 -4.36 -4.18
C CYS A 75 5.00 -3.25 -3.23
N ALA A 76 3.88 -3.39 -2.54
CA ALA A 76 3.41 -2.39 -1.58
C ALA A 76 4.35 -2.23 -0.40
N ALA A 77 4.98 -3.31 0.04
CA ALA A 77 5.98 -3.28 1.11
C ALA A 77 7.38 -2.86 0.60
N ASN A 78 7.54 -2.66 -0.69
CA ASN A 78 8.81 -2.32 -1.36
C ASN A 78 9.90 -3.40 -1.21
N ASN A 79 9.49 -4.66 -1.07
CA ASN A 79 10.44 -5.78 -0.98
C ASN A 79 10.97 -6.20 -2.35
N GLY A 80 10.09 -6.22 -3.34
CA GLY A 80 10.47 -6.62 -4.70
C GLY A 80 10.55 -8.12 -4.95
N SER A 81 10.14 -8.95 -4.00
CA SER A 81 10.10 -10.39 -4.16
C SER A 81 8.77 -10.85 -4.74
N GLY A 82 8.77 -11.95 -5.47
CA GLY A 82 7.57 -12.55 -6.03
C GLY A 82 7.68 -14.07 -6.01
N PHE A 83 6.59 -14.76 -6.27
CA PHE A 83 6.66 -16.21 -6.45
C PHE A 83 7.42 -16.53 -7.73
N GLU A 84 8.32 -17.46 -7.62
CA GLU A 84 9.03 -17.99 -8.77
C GLU A 84 8.03 -18.69 -9.70
N GLY A 85 8.08 -18.34 -10.97
CA GLY A 85 7.12 -18.87 -11.94
C GLY A 85 5.99 -17.90 -12.30
N LEU A 86 5.78 -16.84 -11.51
CA LEU A 86 4.90 -15.76 -11.95
C LEU A 86 5.56 -15.04 -13.13
N GLY A 87 4.80 -14.87 -14.22
CA GLY A 87 5.27 -14.16 -15.40
C GLY A 87 5.31 -12.65 -15.18
N ASP A 88 6.17 -12.19 -14.29
CA ASP A 88 6.20 -10.81 -13.84
C ASP A 88 6.92 -9.86 -14.80
N ASN A 89 7.71 -10.38 -15.73
CA ASN A 89 8.36 -9.55 -16.74
C ASN A 89 7.43 -9.39 -17.96
N THR A 90 6.23 -8.87 -17.72
CA THR A 90 5.23 -8.62 -18.74
C THR A 90 4.76 -7.17 -18.63
N TRP A 91 4.06 -6.71 -19.66
CA TRP A 91 3.60 -5.33 -19.72
C TRP A 91 2.73 -4.95 -18.52
N PHE A 92 1.73 -5.76 -18.21
CA PHE A 92 0.82 -5.52 -17.09
C PHE A 92 1.56 -5.49 -15.75
N TRP A 93 2.35 -6.54 -15.46
CA TRP A 93 3.04 -6.63 -14.16
C TRP A 93 4.10 -5.56 -13.99
N ASN A 94 4.85 -5.23 -15.05
CA ASN A 94 5.86 -4.19 -14.97
C ASN A 94 5.25 -2.83 -14.65
N TYR A 95 4.19 -2.44 -15.34
CA TYR A 95 3.56 -1.14 -15.10
C TYR A 95 2.78 -1.10 -13.78
N SER A 96 1.97 -2.12 -13.49
CA SER A 96 1.18 -2.14 -12.26
C SER A 96 2.05 -2.17 -11.01
N CYS A 97 3.06 -3.01 -10.99
CA CYS A 97 3.99 -3.08 -9.86
C CYS A 97 4.82 -1.81 -9.72
N GLY A 98 5.23 -1.19 -10.82
CA GLY A 98 5.92 0.08 -10.80
C GLY A 98 5.08 1.19 -10.19
N ILE A 99 3.80 1.29 -10.56
CA ILE A 99 2.86 2.26 -9.99
C ILE A 99 2.67 2.00 -8.50
N VAL A 100 2.47 0.74 -8.11
CA VAL A 100 2.29 0.36 -6.70
C VAL A 100 3.53 0.71 -5.88
N LEU A 101 4.73 0.45 -6.40
CA LEU A 101 5.99 0.80 -5.74
C LEU A 101 6.10 2.29 -5.48
N ILE A 102 5.80 3.10 -6.49
CA ILE A 102 5.86 4.56 -6.39
C ILE A 102 4.86 5.06 -5.34
N LEU A 103 3.60 4.64 -5.44
CA LEU A 103 2.56 5.06 -4.51
C LEU A 103 2.87 4.63 -3.08
N SER A 104 3.30 3.40 -2.89
CA SER A 104 3.53 2.85 -1.55
C SER A 104 4.80 3.37 -0.89
N ARG A 105 5.73 3.92 -1.66
CA ARG A 105 6.93 4.53 -1.10
C ARG A 105 6.75 6.02 -0.82
N TYR A 106 6.29 6.76 -1.81
CA TYR A 106 6.31 8.23 -1.72
C TYR A 106 5.12 8.81 -0.96
N LEU A 107 3.92 8.24 -1.09
CA LEU A 107 2.76 8.74 -0.36
C LEU A 107 2.90 8.60 1.15
N PRO A 108 3.37 7.48 1.72
CA PRO A 108 3.65 7.42 3.15
C PRO A 108 4.71 8.42 3.61
N ILE A 109 5.77 8.63 2.83
CA ILE A 109 6.80 9.61 3.16
C ILE A 109 6.20 11.02 3.21
N VAL A 110 5.44 11.40 2.19
CA VAL A 110 4.78 12.70 2.12
C VAL A 110 3.79 12.86 3.27
N GLY A 111 3.02 11.82 3.59
CA GLY A 111 2.05 11.84 4.69
C GLY A 111 2.73 12.04 6.03
N GLN A 112 3.80 11.32 6.29
CA GLN A 112 4.56 11.44 7.55
C GLN A 112 5.20 12.82 7.69
N VAL A 113 5.78 13.35 6.62
CA VAL A 113 6.37 14.70 6.62
C VAL A 113 5.28 15.75 6.83
N ALA A 114 4.10 15.58 6.24
CA ALA A 114 2.96 16.47 6.45
C ALA A 114 2.51 16.46 7.90
N ILE A 115 2.43 15.29 8.54
CA ILE A 115 2.11 15.17 9.95
C ILE A 115 3.15 15.91 10.80
N ALA A 116 4.41 15.71 10.52
CA ALA A 116 5.50 16.39 11.22
C ALA A 116 5.41 17.90 11.06
N GLY A 117 5.09 18.39 9.86
CA GLY A 117 4.90 19.82 9.62
C GLY A 117 3.73 20.40 10.39
N LEU A 118 2.62 19.68 10.45
CA LEU A 118 1.46 20.12 11.24
C LEU A 118 1.79 20.16 12.74
N LEU A 119 2.51 19.16 13.24
CA LEU A 119 2.92 19.13 14.63
C LEU A 119 3.94 20.23 14.96
N ALA A 120 4.84 20.51 14.04
CA ALA A 120 5.87 21.56 14.23
C ALA A 120 5.25 22.95 14.38
N ASN A 121 4.10 23.21 13.76
CA ASN A 121 3.41 24.50 13.85
C ASN A 121 2.55 24.64 15.10
N LYS A 122 2.45 23.59 15.92
CA LYS A 122 1.64 23.63 17.15
C LYS A 122 2.46 24.15 18.33
N LYS A 123 1.76 24.72 19.31
CA LYS A 123 2.37 25.12 20.56
C LYS A 123 2.64 23.90 21.43
N TYR A 124 3.72 23.97 22.20
CA TYR A 124 4.04 22.96 23.19
C TYR A 124 2.94 22.90 24.25
N VAL A 125 2.49 21.70 24.56
CA VAL A 125 1.51 21.44 25.61
C VAL A 125 2.22 20.74 26.76
N PRO A 126 2.20 21.31 27.99
CA PRO A 126 2.80 20.64 29.13
C PRO A 126 2.13 19.30 29.41
N GLU A 127 2.90 18.37 29.93
CA GLU A 127 2.37 17.08 30.35
C GLU A 127 1.27 17.27 31.39
N SER A 128 0.13 16.61 31.20
CA SER A 128 -1.00 16.69 32.09
C SER A 128 -1.51 15.32 32.48
N ALA A 129 -2.28 15.24 33.55
CA ALA A 129 -2.84 14.00 34.04
C ALA A 129 -4.04 13.49 33.23
N GLY A 130 -4.53 14.28 32.31
CA GLY A 130 -5.72 13.88 31.55
C GLY A 130 -5.77 14.29 30.12
#